data_6d60c9e148cddb4c9300ef316b8fe1e5
#
_entry.id   6d60c9e148cddb4c9300ef316b8fe1e5
#
_cell.length_a   1.000
_cell.length_b   1.000
_cell.length_c   1.000
_cell.angle_alpha   90.00
_cell.angle_beta   90.00
_cell.angle_gamma   90.00
#
_symmetry.space_group_name_H-M   'P 1'
#
loop_
_entity.id
_entity.type
_entity.pdbx_description
1 polymer ?
#
loop_
_entity_poly.entity_id
_entity_poly.type
_entity_poly.pdbx_seq_one_letter_code
_entity_poly.pdbx_strand_id
1 'polypeptide(L)'
;TNIKVKAQRWARRYDTKVVSVYDVRLKSNLKIKEFKDMTEEWLDFIIACRSGKDHEYDIVIGAMADDQIYNFVSDYMDGTITREQFWVLAKFKYPTHQIAFCSKESLKCLNYRDCEVL
;
A
#
# COMPACT_ATOMS: atom_id res chain seq x y z
N THR A 1 6.82 2.44 1.78
CA THR A 1 7.38 1.44 0.86
C THR A 1 8.84 1.15 1.19
N ASN A 2 9.30 -0.05 0.86
CA ASN A 2 10.73 -0.41 0.91
C ASN A 2 11.39 -0.27 -0.47
N ILE A 3 10.67 0.25 -1.45
CA ILE A 3 11.19 0.48 -2.81
C ILE A 3 11.53 1.95 -2.94
N LYS A 4 12.83 2.27 -2.78
CA LYS A 4 13.35 3.65 -2.76
C LYS A 4 12.89 4.48 -3.98
N VAL A 5 12.99 3.92 -5.17
CA VAL A 5 12.62 4.61 -6.42
C VAL A 5 11.14 5.02 -6.42
N LYS A 6 10.27 4.20 -5.84
CA LYS A 6 8.84 4.51 -5.72
C LYS A 6 8.61 5.69 -4.78
N ALA A 7 9.29 5.70 -3.63
CA ALA A 7 9.21 6.81 -2.68
C ALA A 7 9.70 8.13 -3.30
N GLN A 8 10.83 8.09 -4.00
CA GLN A 8 11.39 9.26 -4.68
C GLN A 8 10.44 9.78 -5.78
N ARG A 9 9.86 8.88 -6.57
CA ARG A 9 8.92 9.25 -7.63
C ARG A 9 7.68 9.92 -7.04
N TRP A 10 7.16 9.39 -5.95
CA TRP A 10 6.02 9.96 -5.23
C TRP A 10 6.33 11.37 -4.72
N ALA A 11 7.48 11.54 -4.07
CA ALA A 11 7.90 12.83 -3.52
C ALA A 11 8.04 13.90 -4.61
N ARG A 12 8.61 13.54 -5.76
CA ARG A 12 8.74 14.47 -6.90
C ARG A 12 7.39 14.87 -7.47
N ARG A 13 6.46 13.92 -7.54
CA ARG A 13 5.13 14.15 -8.09
C ARG A 13 4.35 15.19 -7.29
N TYR A 14 4.45 15.15 -5.98
CA TYR A 14 3.72 16.06 -5.08
C TYR A 14 4.57 17.25 -4.61
N ASP A 15 5.70 17.48 -5.26
CA ASP A 15 6.61 18.60 -5.00
C ASP A 15 7.08 18.70 -3.55
N THR A 16 7.06 17.61 -2.82
CA THR A 16 7.58 17.56 -1.45
C THR A 16 9.10 17.53 -1.42
N LYS A 17 9.70 16.89 -2.42
CA LYS A 17 11.16 16.77 -2.62
C LYS A 17 11.93 16.19 -1.44
N VAL A 18 11.23 15.55 -0.53
CA VAL A 18 11.83 14.91 0.65
C VAL A 18 11.31 13.51 0.80
N VAL A 19 12.21 12.57 1.05
CA VAL A 19 11.88 11.19 1.40
C VAL A 19 12.42 10.92 2.80
N SER A 20 11.53 10.63 3.74
CA SER A 20 11.90 10.22 5.09
C SER A 20 12.26 8.75 5.14
N VAL A 21 13.33 8.43 5.85
CA VAL A 21 13.84 7.05 5.97
C VAL A 21 13.69 6.59 7.41
N TYR A 22 13.10 5.42 7.57
CA TYR A 22 12.88 4.81 8.89
C TYR A 22 13.49 3.43 8.93
N ASP A 23 14.06 3.08 10.08
CA ASP A 23 14.34 1.70 10.41
C ASP A 23 13.10 1.08 11.02
N VAL A 24 12.77 -0.14 10.61
CA VAL A 24 11.57 -0.84 11.05
C VAL A 24 11.97 -2.08 11.85
N ARG A 25 11.46 -2.19 13.07
CA ARG A 25 11.59 -3.40 13.91
C ARG A 25 10.22 -3.89 14.28
N LEU A 26 9.79 -4.98 13.64
CA LEU A 26 8.48 -5.57 13.90
C LEU A 26 8.46 -6.27 15.26
N LYS A 27 7.46 -5.94 16.07
CA LYS A 27 7.23 -6.57 17.37
C LYS A 27 6.39 -7.83 17.19
N SER A 28 6.70 -8.86 18.01
CA SER A 28 6.06 -10.17 17.89
C SER A 28 4.58 -10.22 18.31
N ASN A 29 4.11 -9.23 19.06
CA ASN A 29 2.72 -9.15 19.55
C ASN A 29 1.76 -8.46 18.58
N LEU A 30 2.22 -8.03 17.41
CA LEU A 30 1.40 -7.32 16.44
C LEU A 30 0.71 -8.30 15.49
N LYS A 31 -0.51 -7.97 15.10
CA LYS A 31 -1.25 -8.69 14.08
C LYS A 31 -0.84 -8.16 12.70
N ILE A 32 -0.14 -8.99 11.94
CA ILE A 32 0.41 -8.64 10.64
C ILE A 32 -0.28 -9.45 9.55
N LYS A 33 -0.81 -8.78 8.55
CA LYS A 33 -1.34 -9.42 7.34
C LYS A 33 -0.42 -9.12 6.17
N GLU A 34 0.06 -10.16 5.52
CA GLU A 34 0.89 -10.05 4.32
C GLU A 34 0.18 -10.61 3.12
N PHE A 35 0.11 -9.81 2.06
CA PHE A 35 -0.35 -10.23 0.74
C PHE A 35 0.89 -10.32 -0.17
N LYS A 36 1.33 -11.52 -0.49
CA LYS A 36 2.51 -11.73 -1.34
C LYS A 36 2.25 -11.32 -2.79
N ASP A 37 1.01 -11.48 -3.25
CA ASP A 37 0.59 -11.17 -4.60
C ASP A 37 -0.74 -10.41 -4.59
N MET A 38 -1.06 -9.78 -5.72
CA MET A 38 -2.39 -9.25 -5.97
C MET A 38 -3.32 -10.42 -6.31
N THR A 39 -4.09 -10.84 -5.33
CA THR A 39 -5.04 -11.94 -5.42
C THR A 39 -6.47 -11.44 -5.25
N GLU A 40 -7.45 -12.32 -5.42
CA GLU A 40 -8.85 -12.01 -5.10
C GLU A 40 -9.01 -11.57 -3.65
N GLU A 41 -8.31 -12.22 -2.72
CA GLU A 41 -8.31 -11.84 -1.30
C GLU A 41 -7.75 -10.43 -1.10
N TRP A 42 -6.66 -10.09 -1.78
CA TRP A 42 -6.08 -8.74 -1.74
C TRP A 42 -7.08 -7.70 -2.25
N LEU A 43 -7.72 -7.97 -3.39
CA LEU A 43 -8.70 -7.04 -3.98
C LEU A 43 -9.89 -6.84 -3.04
N ASP A 44 -10.43 -7.90 -2.48
CA ASP A 44 -11.54 -7.82 -1.53
C ASP A 44 -11.16 -7.02 -0.28
N PHE A 45 -9.94 -7.19 0.21
CA PHE A 45 -9.43 -6.43 1.34
C PHE A 45 -9.31 -4.93 1.02
N ILE A 46 -8.76 -4.58 -0.13
CA ILE A 46 -8.61 -3.17 -0.56
C ILE A 46 -9.99 -2.52 -0.71
N ILE A 47 -10.94 -3.21 -1.33
CA ILE A 47 -12.31 -2.71 -1.49
C ILE A 47 -12.96 -2.49 -0.12
N ALA A 48 -12.83 -3.42 0.79
CA ALA A 48 -13.38 -3.30 2.14
C ALA A 48 -12.79 -2.07 2.87
N CYS A 49 -11.48 -1.87 2.81
CA CYS A 49 -10.84 -0.71 3.41
C CYS A 49 -11.34 0.62 2.81
N ARG A 50 -11.47 0.68 1.49
CA ARG A 50 -11.98 1.89 0.80
C ARG A 50 -13.45 2.14 1.05
N SER A 51 -14.20 1.11 1.38
CA SER A 51 -15.61 1.21 1.78
C SER A 51 -15.79 1.62 3.25
N GLY A 52 -14.70 1.89 3.97
CA GLY A 52 -14.73 2.32 5.36
C GLY A 52 -14.86 1.20 6.38
N LYS A 53 -14.64 -0.04 5.97
CA LYS A 53 -14.68 -1.17 6.90
C LYS A 53 -13.38 -1.25 7.70
N ASP A 54 -13.49 -1.43 9.00
CA ASP A 54 -12.36 -1.66 9.88
C ASP A 54 -11.82 -3.08 9.75
N HIS A 55 -10.56 -3.25 10.06
CA HIS A 55 -9.91 -4.55 10.17
C HIS A 55 -9.09 -4.64 11.46
N GLU A 56 -8.71 -5.84 11.83
CA GLU A 56 -8.01 -6.12 13.09
C GLU A 56 -6.48 -6.06 13.00
N TYR A 57 -5.91 -5.81 11.81
CA TYR A 57 -4.47 -5.86 11.61
C TYR A 57 -3.79 -4.58 12.06
N ASP A 58 -2.66 -4.73 12.75
CA ASP A 58 -1.78 -3.62 13.10
C ASP A 58 -0.94 -3.17 11.91
N ILE A 59 -0.49 -4.13 11.10
CA ILE A 59 0.35 -3.89 9.92
C ILE A 59 -0.19 -4.71 8.76
N VAL A 60 -0.28 -4.07 7.60
CA VAL A 60 -0.61 -4.72 6.34
C VAL A 60 0.53 -4.53 5.36
N ILE A 61 1.03 -5.64 4.81
CA ILE A 61 2.15 -5.65 3.88
C ILE A 61 1.65 -6.22 2.56
N GLY A 62 1.96 -5.56 1.45
CA GLY A 62 1.57 -6.08 0.16
C GLY A 62 1.70 -5.10 -0.97
N ALA A 63 1.12 -5.45 -2.10
CA ALA A 63 1.08 -4.58 -3.26
C ALA A 63 0.34 -3.28 -2.91
N MET A 64 0.92 -2.18 -3.33
CA MET A 64 0.31 -0.87 -3.19
C MET A 64 -0.69 -0.67 -4.32
N ALA A 65 -1.87 -0.18 -3.99
CA ALA A 65 -2.75 0.38 -4.98
C ALA A 65 -2.20 1.76 -5.39
N ASP A 66 -1.21 1.77 -6.27
CA ASP A 66 -0.67 3.00 -6.83
C ASP A 66 -1.71 3.70 -7.72
N ASP A 67 -1.35 4.83 -8.33
CA ASP A 67 -2.33 5.65 -9.04
C ASP A 67 -3.14 4.92 -10.09
N GLN A 68 -2.51 4.04 -10.87
CA GLN A 68 -3.22 3.30 -11.92
C GLN A 68 -4.09 2.20 -11.33
N ILE A 69 -3.53 1.43 -10.42
CA ILE A 69 -4.31 0.39 -9.70
C ILE A 69 -5.42 1.05 -8.88
N TYR A 70 -5.15 2.20 -8.27
CA TYR A 70 -6.17 2.99 -7.57
C TYR A 70 -7.35 3.31 -8.48
N ASN A 71 -7.09 3.81 -9.68
CA ASN A 71 -8.13 4.14 -10.65
C ASN A 71 -8.91 2.91 -11.09
N PHE A 72 -8.23 1.78 -11.31
CA PHE A 72 -8.91 0.54 -11.69
C PHE A 72 -9.79 -0.01 -10.58
N VAL A 73 -9.35 0.09 -9.32
CA VAL A 73 -10.17 -0.29 -8.17
C VAL A 73 -11.39 0.63 -8.06
N SER A 74 -11.22 1.94 -8.22
CA SER A 74 -12.32 2.89 -8.22
C SER A 74 -13.33 2.61 -9.32
N ASP A 75 -12.86 2.37 -10.54
CA ASP A 75 -13.71 2.04 -11.69
C ASP A 75 -14.49 0.75 -11.46
N TYR A 76 -13.87 -0.25 -10.86
CA TYR A 76 -14.57 -1.47 -10.48
C TYR A 76 -15.63 -1.22 -9.40
N MET A 77 -15.31 -0.43 -8.37
CA MET A 77 -16.26 -0.09 -7.31
C MET A 77 -17.45 0.71 -7.83
N ASP A 78 -17.22 1.58 -8.81
CA ASP A 78 -18.26 2.38 -9.47
C ASP A 78 -19.14 1.57 -10.43
N GLY A 79 -18.73 0.37 -10.79
CA GLY A 79 -19.39 -0.42 -11.82
C GLY A 79 -19.01 -0.05 -13.24
N THR A 80 -18.01 0.84 -13.44
CA THR A 80 -17.53 1.25 -14.76
C THR A 80 -16.86 0.09 -15.50
N ILE A 81 -16.16 -0.77 -14.77
CA ILE A 81 -15.54 -1.99 -15.29
C ILE A 81 -15.99 -3.21 -14.47
N THR A 82 -15.93 -4.38 -15.10
CA THR A 82 -16.18 -5.65 -14.41
C THR A 82 -14.93 -6.10 -13.64
N ARG A 83 -15.11 -7.11 -12.76
CA ARG A 83 -13.99 -7.71 -12.04
C ARG A 83 -12.99 -8.36 -12.98
N GLU A 84 -13.46 -9.03 -14.03
CA GLU A 84 -12.59 -9.60 -15.06
C GLU A 84 -11.79 -8.51 -15.78
N GLN A 85 -12.44 -7.40 -16.12
CA GLN A 85 -11.76 -6.26 -16.74
C GLN A 85 -10.70 -5.67 -15.83
N PHE A 86 -10.99 -5.56 -14.54
CA PHE A 86 -9.99 -5.13 -13.56
C PHE A 86 -8.73 -6.00 -13.62
N TRP A 87 -8.88 -7.32 -13.60
CA TRP A 87 -7.73 -8.22 -13.63
C TRP A 87 -6.95 -8.16 -14.93
N VAL A 88 -7.62 -7.98 -16.06
CA VAL A 88 -6.95 -7.76 -17.34
C VAL A 88 -6.10 -6.50 -17.32
N LEU A 89 -6.64 -5.40 -16.80
CA LEU A 89 -5.92 -4.13 -16.71
C LEU A 89 -4.76 -4.18 -15.71
N ALA A 90 -4.92 -4.88 -14.60
CA ALA A 90 -3.92 -5.00 -13.55
C ALA A 90 -2.77 -5.94 -13.93
N LYS A 91 -2.99 -6.89 -14.82
CA LYS A 91 -2.04 -7.96 -15.18
C LYS A 91 -0.66 -7.46 -15.62
N PHE A 92 -0.62 -6.34 -16.31
CA PHE A 92 0.61 -5.79 -16.88
C PHE A 92 1.25 -4.70 -16.03
N LYS A 93 0.85 -4.57 -14.77
CA LYS A 93 1.42 -3.56 -13.88
C LYS A 93 2.64 -4.11 -13.16
N TYR A 94 3.63 -3.23 -12.99
CA TYR A 94 4.84 -3.58 -12.25
C TYR A 94 4.51 -3.80 -10.77
N PRO A 95 5.16 -4.77 -10.14
CA PRO A 95 4.99 -4.99 -8.71
C PRO A 95 5.29 -3.71 -7.93
N THR A 96 4.42 -3.41 -6.98
CA THR A 96 4.62 -2.37 -5.99
C THR A 96 4.60 -3.02 -4.61
N HIS A 97 5.17 -2.34 -3.63
CA HIS A 97 5.21 -2.87 -2.28
C HIS A 97 5.03 -1.76 -1.27
N GLN A 98 4.16 -1.99 -0.32
CA GLN A 98 3.85 -1.05 0.74
C GLN A 98 3.72 -1.78 2.07
N ILE A 99 4.13 -1.09 3.13
CA ILE A 99 3.87 -1.52 4.51
C ILE A 99 3.02 -0.42 5.14
N ALA A 100 1.80 -0.77 5.52
CA ALA A 100 0.86 0.14 6.16
C ALA A 100 0.84 -0.11 7.66
N PHE A 101 1.15 0.91 8.45
CA PHE A 101 1.10 0.89 9.90
C PHE A 101 -0.25 1.44 10.34
N CYS A 102 -1.16 0.55 10.75
CA CYS A 102 -2.58 0.85 10.93
C CYS A 102 -3.00 1.13 12.37
N SER A 103 -2.11 0.93 13.34
CA SER A 103 -2.38 1.15 14.76
C SER A 103 -1.31 1.98 15.43
N LYS A 104 -1.62 2.56 16.59
CA LYS A 104 -0.63 3.29 17.41
C LYS A 104 0.52 2.40 17.85
N GLU A 105 0.23 1.15 18.18
CA GLU A 105 1.25 0.19 18.58
C GLU A 105 2.21 -0.13 17.45
N SER A 106 1.70 -0.23 16.21
CA SER A 106 2.54 -0.49 15.04
C SER A 106 3.49 0.68 14.73
N LEU A 107 3.09 1.91 15.03
CA LEU A 107 3.93 3.09 14.82
C LEU A 107 5.20 3.06 15.68
N LYS A 108 5.18 2.37 16.81
CA LYS A 108 6.34 2.18 17.68
C LYS A 108 7.44 1.32 17.04
N CYS A 109 7.12 0.63 15.94
CA CYS A 109 8.08 -0.13 15.17
C CYS A 109 8.95 0.75 14.27
N LEU A 110 8.56 2.02 14.08
CA LEU A 110 9.25 2.97 13.23
C LEU A 110 10.24 3.78 14.03
N ASN A 111 11.51 3.77 13.61
CA ASN A 111 12.56 4.62 14.16
C ASN A 111 13.09 5.51 13.05
N TYR A 112 12.89 6.81 13.20
CA TYR A 112 13.41 7.77 12.23
C TYR A 112 14.93 7.66 12.13
N ARG A 113 15.40 7.58 10.91
CA ARG A 113 16.84 7.44 10.63
C ARG A 113 17.40 8.68 9.97
N ASP A 114 16.78 9.10 8.86
CA ASP A 114 17.32 10.17 8.03
C ASP A 114 16.25 10.69 7.07
N CYS A 115 16.57 11.72 6.33
CA CYS A 115 15.78 12.15 5.19
C CYS A 115 16.66 12.40 3.97
N GLU A 116 16.13 12.13 2.81
CA GLU A 116 16.76 12.42 1.53
C GLU A 116 16.04 13.61 0.89
N VAL A 117 16.79 14.64 0.55
CA VAL A 117 16.29 15.79 -0.20
C VAL A 117 16.59 15.56 -1.67
N LEU A 118 15.55 15.63 -2.50
CA LEU A 118 15.63 15.34 -3.93
C LEU A 118 15.96 16.58 -4.76
#